data_ac73efda678f7245a322fefc2d112f81
#
_entry.id   ac73efda678f7245a322fefc2d112f81
#
_cell.length_a   1.000
_cell.length_b   1.000
_cell.length_c   1.000
_cell.angle_alpha   90.00
_cell.angle_beta   90.00
_cell.angle_gamma   90.00
#
_symmetry.space_group_name_H-M   'P 1'
#
loop_
_entity.id
_entity.type
_entity.pdbx_description
1 polymer ?
#
loop_
_entity_poly.entity_id
_entity_poly.type
_entity_poly.pdbx_seq_one_letter_code
_entity_poly.pdbx_strand_id
1 'polypeptide(L)'
;MSLYYCLEGTQAQGGTFIYNNVANIQKEAVELHNSYSSSSSSRGINAGATIGYGHKLQTTGNGGSISASQSNQNTVETVYANGNFKNVNEVHNNTGSMVLNGFNQEGGKVTGNIGKLVVESRQNTSTTNGRSSGMSLGISANGVPSSVNINGSRTNGDRAFVDNQSTFIIGEGSNLHVGTLENTGAVVGKEGNSTFKIDTYVGKNIQNYDIAKPI
;
A
#
# COMPACT_ATOMS: atom_id res chain seq x y z
N MET A 1 -26.74 24.53 -14.96
CA MET A 1 -25.80 24.43 -13.83
C MET A 1 -25.61 22.94 -13.55
N SER A 2 -24.40 22.42 -13.77
CA SER A 2 -24.12 21.00 -13.52
C SER A 2 -23.83 20.81 -12.04
N LEU A 3 -24.60 19.97 -11.37
CA LEU A 3 -24.42 19.67 -9.95
C LEU A 3 -23.34 18.59 -9.81
N TYR A 4 -22.39 18.82 -8.91
CA TYR A 4 -21.27 17.94 -8.64
C TYR A 4 -21.19 17.63 -7.15
N TYR A 5 -21.02 16.36 -6.79
CA TYR A 5 -20.78 15.91 -5.42
C TYR A 5 -19.44 15.21 -5.31
N CYS A 6 -18.66 15.55 -4.30
CA CYS A 6 -17.42 14.86 -3.93
C CYS A 6 -17.48 14.41 -2.47
N LEU A 7 -17.26 13.13 -2.23
CA LEU A 7 -17.27 12.46 -0.93
C LEU A 7 -15.94 11.72 -0.75
N GLU A 8 -14.98 12.37 -0.12
CA GLU A 8 -13.67 11.81 0.14
C GLU A 8 -13.62 11.21 1.56
N GLY A 9 -13.19 9.95 1.68
CA GLY A 9 -13.04 9.24 2.95
C GLY A 9 -14.30 9.15 3.81
N THR A 10 -15.45 9.48 3.24
CA THR A 10 -16.72 9.59 3.97
C THR A 10 -17.17 8.23 4.49
N GLN A 11 -17.51 8.19 5.78
CA GLN A 11 -18.08 7.01 6.44
C GLN A 11 -19.54 7.29 6.79
N ALA A 12 -20.45 6.45 6.33
CA ALA A 12 -21.88 6.54 6.66
C ALA A 12 -22.48 5.16 6.93
N GLN A 13 -23.41 5.11 7.89
CA GLN A 13 -24.17 3.92 8.21
C GLN A 13 -25.66 4.24 8.28
N GLY A 14 -26.43 3.61 7.40
CA GLY A 14 -27.87 3.89 7.25
C GLY A 14 -28.13 5.28 6.65
N GLY A 15 -29.38 5.66 6.63
CA GLY A 15 -29.82 6.94 6.03
C GLY A 15 -30.10 6.83 4.53
N THR A 16 -30.46 7.98 3.92
CA THR A 16 -30.81 8.05 2.49
C THR A 16 -30.21 9.28 1.85
N PHE A 17 -29.51 9.11 0.76
CA PHE A 17 -29.07 10.16 -0.14
C PHE A 17 -30.00 10.23 -1.36
N ILE A 18 -30.42 11.42 -1.74
CA ILE A 18 -31.26 11.64 -2.91
C ILE A 18 -30.51 12.57 -3.89
N TYR A 19 -30.22 12.05 -5.06
CA TYR A 19 -29.52 12.77 -6.13
C TYR A 19 -30.51 13.14 -7.23
N ASN A 20 -30.79 14.43 -7.38
CA ASN A 20 -31.73 14.94 -8.38
C ASN A 20 -30.97 15.64 -9.51
N ASN A 21 -31.01 15.10 -10.72
CA ASN A 21 -30.37 15.66 -11.91
C ASN A 21 -28.90 16.03 -11.68
N VAL A 22 -28.14 15.09 -11.09
CA VAL A 22 -26.72 15.28 -10.75
C VAL A 22 -25.87 14.85 -11.94
N ALA A 23 -24.99 15.72 -12.40
CA ALA A 23 -24.09 15.40 -13.51
C ALA A 23 -23.00 14.40 -13.08
N ASN A 24 -22.36 14.65 -11.93
CA ASN A 24 -21.26 13.81 -11.46
C ASN A 24 -21.29 13.63 -9.94
N ILE A 25 -21.05 12.42 -9.50
CA ILE A 25 -20.81 12.03 -8.11
C ILE A 25 -19.44 11.37 -8.06
N GLN A 26 -18.57 11.84 -7.16
CA GLN A 26 -17.29 11.19 -6.85
C GLN A 26 -17.27 10.75 -5.40
N LYS A 27 -16.96 9.48 -5.18
CA LYS A 27 -16.76 8.85 -3.88
C LYS A 27 -15.34 8.27 -3.88
N GLU A 28 -14.46 8.82 -3.05
CA GLU A 28 -13.04 8.55 -3.14
C GLU A 28 -12.45 8.15 -1.78
N ALA A 29 -11.35 7.39 -1.83
CA ALA A 29 -10.51 7.13 -0.66
C ALA A 29 -9.75 8.39 -0.25
N VAL A 30 -9.39 8.47 1.02
CA VAL A 30 -8.35 9.40 1.49
C VAL A 30 -6.99 8.85 1.11
N GLU A 31 -6.16 9.68 0.53
CA GLU A 31 -4.78 9.37 0.20
C GLU A 31 -3.84 9.80 1.34
N LEU A 32 -3.05 8.86 1.85
CA LEU A 32 -2.12 9.06 2.95
C LEU A 32 -0.69 8.82 2.46
N HIS A 33 0.20 9.79 2.72
CA HIS A 33 1.60 9.70 2.37
C HIS A 33 2.47 9.48 3.61
N ASN A 34 3.27 8.43 3.61
CA ASN A 34 4.23 8.12 4.66
C ASN A 34 5.65 8.12 4.10
N SER A 35 6.59 8.66 4.85
CA SER A 35 8.00 8.61 4.51
C SER A 35 8.81 8.18 5.75
N TYR A 36 9.60 7.13 5.58
CA TYR A 36 10.48 6.60 6.61
C TYR A 36 11.92 6.69 6.14
N SER A 37 12.79 7.29 6.96
CA SER A 37 14.22 7.30 6.73
C SER A 37 14.92 6.74 7.95
N SER A 38 15.77 5.73 7.74
CA SER A 38 16.62 5.22 8.79
C SER A 38 18.08 5.25 8.34
N SER A 39 18.98 5.66 9.25
CA SER A 39 20.41 5.58 9.05
C SER A 39 21.05 4.97 10.29
N SER A 40 21.96 4.05 10.08
CA SER A 40 22.77 3.49 11.17
C SER A 40 24.24 3.49 10.78
N SER A 41 25.11 3.78 11.75
CA SER A 41 26.54 3.61 11.60
C SER A 41 27.08 2.91 12.82
N SER A 42 27.95 1.94 12.63
CA SER A 42 28.65 1.29 13.74
C SER A 42 30.14 1.28 13.47
N ARG A 43 30.91 1.42 14.54
CA ARG A 43 32.36 1.26 14.56
C ARG A 43 32.71 0.37 15.73
N GLY A 44 33.53 -0.62 15.48
CA GLY A 44 33.94 -1.57 16.49
C GLY A 44 35.45 -1.77 16.45
N ILE A 45 36.05 -1.82 17.63
CA ILE A 45 37.43 -2.29 17.81
C ILE A 45 37.36 -3.44 18.77
N ASN A 46 37.87 -4.59 18.35
CA ASN A 46 37.96 -5.77 19.20
C ASN A 46 39.44 -6.16 19.34
N ALA A 47 39.91 -6.28 20.54
CA ALA A 47 41.26 -6.74 20.83
C ALA A 47 41.16 -7.89 21.82
N GLY A 48 41.69 -9.05 21.47
CA GLY A 48 41.75 -10.24 22.31
C GLY A 48 43.20 -10.56 22.69
N ALA A 49 43.42 -10.78 23.95
CA ALA A 49 44.70 -11.36 24.44
C ALA A 49 44.40 -12.58 25.31
N THR A 50 44.96 -13.71 24.96
CA THR A 50 44.90 -14.92 25.82
C THR A 50 46.23 -15.12 26.49
N ILE A 51 46.23 -15.17 27.82
CA ILE A 51 47.41 -15.47 28.62
C ILE A 51 47.33 -16.95 29.01
N GLY A 52 48.18 -17.77 28.44
CA GLY A 52 48.31 -19.19 28.82
C GLY A 52 49.33 -19.34 29.94
N TYR A 53 48.98 -20.07 31.02
CA TYR A 53 49.89 -20.40 32.12
C TYR A 53 50.48 -21.79 31.88
N GLY A 54 51.73 -21.85 31.50
CA GLY A 54 52.56 -23.08 31.38
C GLY A 54 53.96 -22.78 31.91
N HIS A 55 54.89 -23.74 31.83
CA HIS A 55 56.27 -23.58 32.33
C HIS A 55 57.06 -22.37 31.76
N LYS A 56 56.47 -21.63 30.84
CA LYS A 56 56.88 -20.29 30.39
C LYS A 56 55.64 -19.50 30.11
N LEU A 57 55.60 -18.20 30.50
CA LEU A 57 54.57 -17.29 30.09
C LEU A 57 54.58 -17.14 28.57
N GLN A 58 53.63 -17.77 27.89
CA GLN A 58 53.39 -17.56 26.46
C GLN A 58 52.17 -16.68 26.33
N THR A 59 52.33 -15.46 25.84
CA THR A 59 51.25 -14.66 25.33
C THR A 59 50.85 -15.18 23.95
N THR A 60 49.86 -16.04 23.90
CA THR A 60 49.16 -16.31 22.64
C THR A 60 48.17 -15.18 22.41
N GLY A 61 48.61 -14.14 21.74
CA GLY A 61 47.75 -13.06 21.35
C GLY A 61 46.75 -13.56 20.31
N ASN A 62 45.47 -13.56 20.63
CA ASN A 62 44.43 -13.59 19.60
C ASN A 62 44.38 -12.18 19.00
N GLY A 63 44.51 -12.11 17.70
CA GLY A 63 44.53 -10.82 17.00
C GLY A 63 43.32 -9.96 17.29
N GLY A 64 43.34 -8.73 16.82
CA GLY A 64 42.25 -7.78 16.94
C GLY A 64 41.49 -7.63 15.62
N SER A 65 40.38 -6.92 15.67
CA SER A 65 39.67 -6.49 14.47
C SER A 65 39.16 -5.06 14.61
N ILE A 66 39.19 -4.33 13.52
CA ILE A 66 38.58 -3.00 13.41
C ILE A 66 37.48 -3.13 12.37
N SER A 67 36.29 -2.70 12.70
CA SER A 67 35.15 -2.71 11.79
C SER A 67 34.44 -1.37 11.75
N ALA A 68 33.96 -1.04 10.58
CA ALA A 68 33.06 0.09 10.38
C ALA A 68 31.95 -0.32 9.41
N SER A 69 30.72 0.03 9.72
CA SER A 69 29.60 -0.19 8.81
C SER A 69 28.66 1.01 8.82
N GLN A 70 28.03 1.24 7.69
CA GLN A 70 27.01 2.25 7.49
C GLN A 70 25.85 1.65 6.71
N SER A 71 24.64 1.97 7.12
CA SER A 71 23.41 1.58 6.43
C SER A 71 22.47 2.76 6.38
N ASN A 72 21.87 2.98 5.22
CA ASN A 72 20.83 3.97 5.01
C ASN A 72 19.68 3.30 4.28
N GLN A 73 18.45 3.54 4.73
CA GLN A 73 17.24 3.08 4.08
C GLN A 73 16.22 4.20 4.05
N ASN A 74 15.58 4.38 2.92
CA ASN A 74 14.47 5.31 2.73
C ASN A 74 13.30 4.56 2.10
N THR A 75 12.12 4.70 2.70
CA THR A 75 10.87 4.13 2.22
C THR A 75 9.83 5.23 2.09
N VAL A 76 9.20 5.30 0.95
CA VAL A 76 8.07 6.20 0.67
C VAL A 76 6.86 5.35 0.35
N GLU A 77 5.75 5.64 1.02
CA GLU A 77 4.51 4.88 0.88
C GLU A 77 3.34 5.82 0.59
N THR A 78 2.44 5.37 -0.26
CA THR A 78 1.11 5.93 -0.45
C THR A 78 0.08 4.88 -0.10
N VAL A 79 -0.78 5.19 0.87
CA VAL A 79 -1.83 4.29 1.38
C VAL A 79 -3.19 4.93 1.17
N TYR A 80 -4.15 4.17 0.68
CA TYR A 80 -5.53 4.61 0.49
C TYR A 80 -6.42 4.06 1.58
N ALA A 81 -7.12 4.96 2.29
CA ALA A 81 -8.16 4.63 3.25
C ALA A 81 -9.53 4.77 2.57
N ASN A 82 -10.17 3.64 2.28
CA ASN A 82 -11.45 3.62 1.59
C ASN A 82 -12.54 4.35 2.39
N GLY A 83 -13.34 5.16 1.69
CA GLY A 83 -14.64 5.60 2.20
C GLY A 83 -15.61 4.43 2.27
N ASN A 84 -16.63 4.50 3.11
CA ASN A 84 -17.56 3.38 3.30
C ASN A 84 -19.01 3.85 3.55
N PHE A 85 -19.93 3.34 2.75
CA PHE A 85 -21.37 3.41 2.95
C PHE A 85 -21.89 2.01 3.29
N LYS A 86 -22.37 1.85 4.52
CA LYS A 86 -22.97 0.59 4.99
C LYS A 86 -24.47 0.76 5.19
N ASN A 87 -25.28 -0.03 4.47
CA ASN A 87 -26.74 0.03 4.52
C ASN A 87 -27.29 1.46 4.26
N VAL A 88 -26.63 2.22 3.39
CA VAL A 88 -27.05 3.56 2.99
C VAL A 88 -27.93 3.45 1.75
N ASN A 89 -29.14 4.02 1.81
CA ASN A 89 -30.01 4.05 0.66
C ASN A 89 -29.62 5.20 -0.30
N GLU A 90 -29.75 4.95 -1.58
CA GLU A 90 -29.50 5.96 -2.61
C GLU A 90 -30.64 6.00 -3.64
N VAL A 91 -31.08 7.20 -3.96
CA VAL A 91 -32.09 7.45 -5.00
C VAL A 91 -31.45 8.31 -6.08
N HIS A 92 -31.29 7.75 -7.27
CA HIS A 92 -30.68 8.39 -8.43
C HIS A 92 -31.74 8.86 -9.42
N ASN A 93 -32.26 10.07 -9.23
CA ASN A 93 -33.19 10.71 -10.15
C ASN A 93 -32.39 11.39 -11.26
N ASN A 94 -31.96 10.60 -12.27
CA ASN A 94 -31.14 11.05 -13.39
C ASN A 94 -29.72 11.50 -12.98
N THR A 95 -28.86 10.52 -12.65
CA THR A 95 -27.43 10.74 -12.40
C THR A 95 -26.64 10.48 -13.70
N GLY A 96 -25.83 11.46 -14.12
CA GLY A 96 -25.00 11.33 -15.32
C GLY A 96 -23.86 10.35 -15.13
N SER A 97 -22.99 10.59 -14.16
CA SER A 97 -21.87 9.72 -13.83
C SER A 97 -21.69 9.57 -12.32
N MET A 98 -21.33 8.37 -11.88
CA MET A 98 -20.89 8.10 -10.52
C MET A 98 -19.60 7.33 -10.53
N VAL A 99 -18.61 7.77 -9.76
CA VAL A 99 -17.29 7.15 -9.63
C VAL A 99 -17.07 6.74 -8.18
N LEU A 100 -16.78 5.48 -7.95
CA LEU A 100 -16.28 4.93 -6.69
C LEU A 100 -14.81 4.55 -6.89
N ASN A 101 -13.90 5.27 -6.24
CA ASN A 101 -12.48 5.09 -6.39
C ASN A 101 -11.81 4.92 -5.02
N GLY A 102 -11.56 3.66 -4.63
CA GLY A 102 -11.23 3.34 -3.26
C GLY A 102 -12.40 3.61 -2.31
N PHE A 103 -13.60 3.14 -2.67
CA PHE A 103 -14.81 3.37 -1.89
C PHE A 103 -15.66 2.09 -1.83
N ASN A 104 -16.23 1.83 -0.66
CA ASN A 104 -17.07 0.68 -0.41
C ASN A 104 -18.51 1.14 -0.22
N GLN A 105 -19.42 0.54 -0.98
CA GLN A 105 -20.86 0.65 -0.77
C GLN A 105 -21.43 -0.75 -0.66
N GLU A 106 -21.92 -1.07 0.52
CA GLU A 106 -22.41 -2.41 0.85
C GLU A 106 -23.77 -2.34 1.52
N GLY A 107 -24.74 -3.01 0.90
CA GLY A 107 -26.13 -2.97 1.32
C GLY A 107 -26.78 -1.62 1.07
N GLY A 108 -27.99 -1.45 1.62
CA GLY A 108 -28.82 -0.29 1.36
C GLY A 108 -29.54 -0.37 0.01
N LYS A 109 -30.74 0.18 -0.04
CA LYS A 109 -31.57 0.18 -1.24
C LYS A 109 -31.10 1.25 -2.21
N VAL A 110 -30.66 0.84 -3.42
CA VAL A 110 -30.25 1.77 -4.47
C VAL A 110 -31.25 1.72 -5.62
N THR A 111 -31.78 2.87 -5.99
CA THR A 111 -32.84 2.97 -7.01
C THR A 111 -32.57 4.07 -8.01
N GLY A 112 -33.13 3.94 -9.23
CA GLY A 112 -33.11 4.95 -10.27
C GLY A 112 -32.13 4.67 -11.40
N ASN A 113 -31.57 5.73 -11.99
CA ASN A 113 -30.77 5.62 -13.20
C ASN A 113 -29.41 6.33 -13.07
N ILE A 114 -28.34 5.65 -13.47
CA ILE A 114 -27.00 6.18 -13.59
C ILE A 114 -26.52 5.96 -15.03
N GLY A 115 -26.15 7.03 -15.72
CA GLY A 115 -25.66 6.93 -17.10
C GLY A 115 -24.33 6.15 -17.18
N LYS A 116 -23.37 6.49 -16.32
CA LYS A 116 -22.09 5.81 -16.21
C LYS A 116 -21.70 5.56 -14.75
N LEU A 117 -21.44 4.32 -14.40
CA LEU A 117 -20.90 3.92 -13.10
C LEU A 117 -19.47 3.40 -13.28
N VAL A 118 -18.53 3.96 -12.55
CA VAL A 118 -17.14 3.51 -12.49
C VAL A 118 -16.84 3.02 -11.08
N VAL A 119 -16.37 1.79 -10.94
CA VAL A 119 -15.94 1.24 -9.65
C VAL A 119 -14.50 0.77 -9.80
N GLU A 120 -13.59 1.39 -9.07
CA GLU A 120 -12.16 1.17 -9.18
C GLU A 120 -11.52 0.99 -7.80
N SER A 121 -10.72 -0.05 -7.66
CA SER A 121 -9.90 -0.25 -6.46
C SER A 121 -8.60 0.55 -6.55
N ARG A 122 -8.11 1.03 -5.42
CA ARG A 122 -6.83 1.73 -5.31
C ARG A 122 -5.71 0.78 -4.89
N GLN A 123 -4.54 0.97 -5.47
CA GLN A 123 -3.33 0.26 -5.06
C GLN A 123 -2.54 1.11 -4.07
N ASN A 124 -2.25 0.56 -2.90
CA ASN A 124 -1.22 1.10 -2.03
C ASN A 124 0.14 0.87 -2.67
N THR A 125 1.01 1.86 -2.61
CA THR A 125 2.35 1.78 -3.18
C THR A 125 3.41 1.98 -2.12
N SER A 126 4.54 1.30 -2.28
CA SER A 126 5.71 1.48 -1.42
C SER A 126 6.97 1.35 -2.25
N THR A 127 7.86 2.35 -2.15
CA THR A 127 9.17 2.33 -2.78
C THR A 127 10.23 2.40 -1.70
N THR A 128 11.09 1.38 -1.63
CA THR A 128 12.18 1.28 -0.68
C THR A 128 13.51 1.33 -1.39
N ASN A 129 14.40 2.22 -0.94
CA ASN A 129 15.78 2.30 -1.40
C ASN A 129 16.73 2.18 -0.21
N GLY A 130 17.57 1.16 -0.23
CA GLY A 130 18.55 0.91 0.83
C GLY A 130 19.96 0.76 0.29
N ARG A 131 20.93 1.21 1.07
CA ARG A 131 22.36 0.98 0.83
C ARG A 131 23.03 0.64 2.14
N SER A 132 23.86 -0.41 2.13
CA SER A 132 24.76 -0.71 3.22
C SER A 132 26.17 -0.91 2.71
N SER A 133 27.14 -0.48 3.51
CA SER A 133 28.55 -0.74 3.26
C SER A 133 29.25 -1.04 4.58
N GLY A 134 30.20 -1.96 4.54
CA GLY A 134 30.99 -2.30 5.69
C GLY A 134 32.42 -2.64 5.30
N MET A 135 33.33 -2.37 6.21
CA MET A 135 34.73 -2.76 6.13
C MET A 135 35.17 -3.35 7.46
N SER A 136 35.88 -4.46 7.41
CA SER A 136 36.56 -5.00 8.58
C SER A 136 37.99 -5.35 8.25
N LEU A 137 38.89 -5.04 9.17
CA LEU A 137 40.30 -5.33 9.13
C LEU A 137 40.62 -6.26 10.30
N GLY A 138 41.05 -7.46 9.99
CA GLY A 138 41.59 -8.37 10.99
C GLY A 138 43.10 -8.12 11.20
N ILE A 139 43.53 -8.12 12.46
CA ILE A 139 44.90 -7.92 12.84
C ILE A 139 45.36 -9.18 13.57
N SER A 140 46.46 -9.80 13.11
CA SER A 140 47.03 -10.96 13.76
C SER A 140 47.70 -10.59 15.11
N ALA A 141 48.04 -11.62 15.90
CA ALA A 141 48.73 -11.43 17.19
C ALA A 141 50.07 -10.64 17.09
N ASN A 142 50.67 -10.61 15.93
CA ASN A 142 51.91 -9.90 15.65
C ASN A 142 51.70 -8.44 15.22
N GLY A 143 50.47 -7.93 15.25
CA GLY A 143 50.16 -6.59 14.80
C GLY A 143 50.09 -6.39 13.29
N VAL A 144 50.19 -7.48 12.51
CA VAL A 144 50.13 -7.43 11.05
C VAL A 144 48.70 -7.64 10.57
N PRO A 145 48.23 -6.90 9.57
CA PRO A 145 46.93 -7.15 8.94
C PRO A 145 46.80 -8.59 8.46
N SER A 146 45.78 -9.31 8.90
CA SER A 146 45.53 -10.72 8.57
C SER A 146 44.39 -10.93 7.59
N SER A 147 43.46 -10.04 7.58
CA SER A 147 42.32 -10.08 6.63
C SER A 147 41.73 -8.69 6.41
N VAL A 148 41.25 -8.46 5.21
CA VAL A 148 40.46 -7.28 4.86
C VAL A 148 39.18 -7.77 4.23
N ASN A 149 38.04 -7.40 4.81
CA ASN A 149 36.73 -7.67 4.23
C ASN A 149 36.05 -6.36 3.91
N ILE A 150 35.56 -6.21 2.69
CA ILE A 150 34.76 -5.09 2.26
C ILE A 150 33.47 -5.68 1.73
N ASN A 151 32.36 -5.22 2.24
CA ASN A 151 31.03 -5.61 1.79
C ASN A 151 30.18 -4.38 1.49
N GLY A 152 29.30 -4.51 0.52
CA GLY A 152 28.31 -3.52 0.19
C GLY A 152 27.07 -4.19 -0.36
N SER A 153 25.93 -3.64 -0.07
CA SER A 153 24.68 -4.10 -0.66
C SER A 153 23.76 -2.93 -0.97
N ARG A 154 22.91 -3.12 -1.95
CA ARG A 154 21.79 -2.26 -2.28
C ARG A 154 20.52 -3.07 -2.22
N THR A 155 19.46 -2.46 -1.73
CA THR A 155 18.12 -3.03 -1.74
C THR A 155 17.20 -2.01 -2.39
N ASN A 156 16.55 -2.41 -3.46
CA ASN A 156 15.50 -1.63 -4.09
C ASN A 156 14.22 -2.47 -4.05
N GLY A 157 13.15 -1.90 -3.54
CA GLY A 157 11.85 -2.55 -3.47
C GLY A 157 10.79 -1.62 -4.01
N ASP A 158 9.92 -2.16 -4.85
CA ASP A 158 8.74 -1.49 -5.36
C ASP A 158 7.53 -2.41 -5.18
N ARG A 159 6.50 -1.86 -4.56
CA ARG A 159 5.24 -2.55 -4.33
C ARG A 159 4.08 -1.68 -4.83
N ALA A 160 3.15 -2.31 -5.54
CA ALA A 160 1.81 -1.76 -5.78
C ALA A 160 0.79 -2.88 -5.61
N PHE A 161 -0.08 -2.73 -4.62
CA PHE A 161 -1.01 -3.79 -4.23
C PHE A 161 -2.35 -3.24 -3.77
N VAL A 162 -3.44 -3.87 -4.22
CA VAL A 162 -4.78 -3.58 -3.73
C VAL A 162 -4.96 -4.30 -2.40
N ASP A 163 -4.78 -3.60 -1.29
CA ASP A 163 -4.99 -4.17 0.04
C ASP A 163 -6.48 -4.18 0.41
N ASN A 164 -7.24 -3.18 -0.07
CA ASN A 164 -8.69 -3.07 0.13
C ASN A 164 -9.39 -2.85 -1.20
N GLN A 165 -10.15 -3.84 -1.66
CA GLN A 165 -10.95 -3.70 -2.88
C GLN A 165 -12.10 -2.71 -2.67
N SER A 166 -12.42 -1.95 -3.71
CA SER A 166 -13.68 -1.19 -3.77
C SER A 166 -14.84 -2.14 -3.98
N THR A 167 -15.96 -1.83 -3.35
CA THR A 167 -17.19 -2.61 -3.49
C THR A 167 -18.36 -1.73 -3.89
N PHE A 168 -19.26 -2.26 -4.73
CA PHE A 168 -20.56 -1.69 -5.02
C PHE A 168 -21.60 -2.82 -5.01
N ILE A 169 -22.16 -3.08 -3.84
CA ILE A 169 -23.13 -4.16 -3.60
C ILE A 169 -24.44 -3.53 -3.15
N ILE A 170 -25.43 -3.52 -4.04
CA ILE A 170 -26.75 -2.95 -3.76
C ILE A 170 -27.58 -3.93 -2.92
N GLY A 171 -28.25 -3.39 -1.90
CA GLY A 171 -29.04 -4.17 -0.95
C GLY A 171 -30.41 -4.59 -1.50
N GLU A 172 -31.10 -5.43 -0.74
CA GLU A 172 -32.40 -5.98 -1.10
C GLU A 172 -33.45 -4.90 -1.45
N GLY A 173 -34.28 -5.19 -2.42
CA GLY A 173 -35.34 -4.30 -2.91
C GLY A 173 -34.83 -3.15 -3.78
N SER A 174 -33.55 -3.15 -4.16
CA SER A 174 -32.98 -2.21 -5.10
C SER A 174 -33.56 -2.39 -6.50
N ASN A 175 -33.64 -1.27 -7.22
CA ASN A 175 -34.01 -1.23 -8.64
C ASN A 175 -33.17 -0.17 -9.35
N LEU A 176 -31.99 -0.57 -9.82
CA LEU A 176 -31.00 0.31 -10.42
C LEU A 176 -30.76 -0.06 -11.88
N HIS A 177 -30.81 0.95 -12.74
CA HIS A 177 -30.38 0.85 -14.13
C HIS A 177 -29.11 1.67 -14.36
N VAL A 178 -28.11 1.06 -14.95
CA VAL A 178 -26.81 1.64 -15.28
C VAL A 178 -26.58 1.49 -16.79
N GLY A 179 -26.38 2.60 -17.49
CA GLY A 179 -26.05 2.59 -18.90
C GLY A 179 -24.71 1.91 -19.18
N THR A 180 -23.64 2.39 -18.56
CA THR A 180 -22.30 1.79 -18.67
C THR A 180 -21.69 1.55 -17.30
N LEU A 181 -21.28 0.33 -17.02
CA LEU A 181 -20.50 -0.03 -15.85
C LEU A 181 -19.05 -0.31 -16.25
N GLU A 182 -18.12 0.49 -15.74
CA GLU A 182 -16.68 0.21 -15.77
C GLU A 182 -16.22 -0.34 -14.42
N ASN A 183 -15.62 -1.52 -14.41
CA ASN A 183 -15.11 -2.17 -13.20
C ASN A 183 -13.61 -2.42 -13.35
N THR A 184 -12.81 -1.85 -12.44
CA THR A 184 -11.37 -2.04 -12.40
C THR A 184 -10.96 -2.65 -11.06
N GLY A 185 -10.75 -3.96 -11.03
CA GLY A 185 -10.31 -4.70 -9.85
C GLY A 185 -11.23 -4.63 -8.63
N ALA A 186 -12.51 -4.30 -8.82
CA ALA A 186 -13.48 -4.08 -7.77
C ALA A 186 -14.56 -5.19 -7.73
N VAL A 187 -15.31 -5.26 -6.65
CA VAL A 187 -16.44 -6.18 -6.50
C VAL A 187 -17.74 -5.42 -6.74
N VAL A 188 -18.55 -5.92 -7.69
CA VAL A 188 -19.86 -5.34 -8.01
C VAL A 188 -20.91 -6.42 -7.93
N GLY A 189 -22.03 -6.13 -7.26
CA GLY A 189 -23.07 -7.15 -7.06
C GLY A 189 -24.37 -6.60 -6.52
N LYS A 190 -25.28 -7.53 -6.21
CA LYS A 190 -26.57 -7.26 -5.59
C LYS A 190 -26.92 -8.30 -4.55
N GLU A 191 -27.71 -7.90 -3.56
CA GLU A 191 -28.25 -8.79 -2.53
C GLU A 191 -29.75 -9.04 -2.77
N GLY A 192 -30.21 -10.22 -2.37
CA GLY A 192 -31.60 -10.60 -2.32
C GLY A 192 -32.38 -10.36 -3.62
N ASN A 193 -33.64 -10.00 -3.46
CA ASN A 193 -34.57 -9.71 -4.55
C ASN A 193 -34.37 -8.27 -5.09
N SER A 194 -33.30 -8.05 -5.84
CA SER A 194 -32.95 -6.75 -6.41
C SER A 194 -32.82 -6.82 -7.92
N THR A 195 -33.18 -5.74 -8.59
CA THR A 195 -32.92 -5.54 -10.02
C THR A 195 -31.71 -4.65 -10.20
N PHE A 196 -30.68 -5.19 -10.87
CA PHE A 196 -29.48 -4.44 -11.25
C PHE A 196 -29.28 -4.63 -12.74
N LYS A 197 -29.78 -3.71 -13.55
CA LYS A 197 -29.70 -3.75 -15.00
C LYS A 197 -28.51 -2.93 -15.48
N ILE A 198 -27.66 -3.52 -16.29
CA ILE A 198 -26.48 -2.90 -16.90
C ILE A 198 -26.59 -3.11 -18.42
N ASP A 199 -26.54 -2.00 -19.19
CA ASP A 199 -26.59 -2.10 -20.65
C ASP A 199 -25.22 -2.44 -21.25
N THR A 200 -24.14 -1.86 -20.74
CA THR A 200 -22.77 -2.11 -21.19
C THR A 200 -21.84 -2.33 -19.99
N TYR A 201 -21.06 -3.42 -20.04
CA TYR A 201 -20.07 -3.74 -19.02
C TYR A 201 -18.65 -3.70 -19.59
N VAL A 202 -17.73 -2.99 -18.89
CA VAL A 202 -16.31 -2.91 -19.23
C VAL A 202 -15.49 -3.32 -18.01
N GLY A 203 -14.90 -4.50 -18.04
CA GLY A 203 -14.02 -5.00 -16.97
C GLY A 203 -12.55 -4.76 -17.27
N LYS A 204 -11.79 -4.32 -16.29
CA LYS A 204 -10.34 -4.14 -16.34
C LYS A 204 -9.68 -4.81 -15.14
N ASN A 205 -8.48 -5.33 -15.33
CA ASN A 205 -7.67 -5.91 -14.27
C ASN A 205 -6.69 -4.89 -13.71
N ILE A 206 -6.41 -5.00 -12.41
CA ILE A 206 -5.30 -4.32 -11.75
C ILE A 206 -4.18 -5.33 -11.57
N GLN A 207 -2.96 -4.97 -11.99
CA GLN A 207 -1.78 -5.81 -11.76
C GLN A 207 -1.14 -5.42 -10.43
N ASN A 208 -1.22 -6.31 -9.47
CA ASN A 208 -0.49 -6.20 -8.22
C ASN A 208 0.93 -6.74 -8.41
N TYR A 209 1.91 -6.07 -7.81
CA TYR A 209 3.29 -6.54 -7.77
C TYR A 209 3.97 -6.16 -6.45
N ASP A 210 4.94 -6.97 -6.06
CA ASP A 210 5.85 -6.74 -4.94
C ASP A 210 7.22 -7.27 -5.36
N ILE A 211 8.15 -6.36 -5.62
CA ILE A 211 9.45 -6.66 -6.20
C ILE A 211 10.54 -6.14 -5.28
N ALA A 212 11.36 -7.05 -4.76
CA ALA A 212 12.61 -6.73 -4.07
C ALA A 212 13.80 -7.19 -4.93
N LYS A 213 14.69 -6.27 -5.24
CA LYS A 213 15.93 -6.57 -5.98
C LYS A 213 17.13 -6.26 -5.10
N PRO A 214 17.75 -7.26 -4.45
CA PRO A 214 19.08 -7.10 -3.88
C PRO A 214 20.12 -7.00 -5.02
N ILE A 215 21.06 -6.10 -4.89
CA ILE A 215 22.21 -5.92 -5.80
C ILE A 215 23.50 -5.97 -4.99
#